data_17b3901dd8f4b72377f3042b183b32fc
#
_entry.id   17b3901dd8f4b72377f3042b183b32fc
#
_cell.length_a   1.000
_cell.length_b   1.000
_cell.length_c   1.000
_cell.angle_alpha   90.00
_cell.angle_beta   90.00
_cell.angle_gamma   90.00
#
_symmetry.space_group_name_H-M   'P 1'
#
loop_
_entity.id
_entity.type
_entity.pdbx_description
1 polymer ?
#
loop_
_entity_poly.entity_id
_entity_poly.type
_entity_poly.pdbx_seq_one_letter_code
_entity_poly.pdbx_strand_id
1 'polypeptide(L)'
;MYKSLEPYAKLVNFLSAALGDNCEIALHDLTSKDQEIVAISNNPISGREVGAKLSNLSLHYLEEKQYLDHDYVMNYKTVGNDGKLMRAATYFIKEEGREMPVGMLCINVNISDLEYLTSTIKKILGIKEEKDIEFKMDNPVEILSSPLDEMIDMYIKECLEKMGFPSYFLAERLNVDEKIKVVKYLQEKGTFKVKGAIVLVAEKL
;
A
#
# COMPACT_ATOMS: atom_id res chain seq x y z
N MET A 1 14.57 -8.10 16.59
CA MET A 1 15.25 -7.78 15.31
C MET A 1 16.48 -8.64 15.16
N TYR A 2 16.63 -9.28 14.04
CA TYR A 2 17.77 -10.12 13.70
C TYR A 2 19.07 -9.29 13.61
N LYS A 3 20.20 -9.83 14.12
CA LYS A 3 21.45 -9.05 14.27
C LYS A 3 21.97 -8.48 12.94
N SER A 4 21.90 -9.24 11.86
CA SER A 4 22.35 -8.80 10.53
C SER A 4 21.52 -7.64 9.97
N LEU A 5 20.35 -7.33 10.56
CA LEU A 5 19.49 -6.21 10.15
C LEU A 5 19.82 -4.90 10.86
N GLU A 6 20.63 -4.91 11.93
CA GLU A 6 21.02 -3.69 12.66
C GLU A 6 21.62 -2.57 11.79
N PRO A 7 22.52 -2.86 10.82
CA PRO A 7 23.02 -1.83 9.91
C PRO A 7 21.91 -1.22 9.03
N TYR A 8 20.96 -2.04 8.58
CA TYR A 8 19.84 -1.59 7.76
C TYR A 8 18.84 -0.75 8.56
N ALA A 9 18.63 -1.04 9.84
CA ALA A 9 17.82 -0.21 10.72
C ALA A 9 18.38 1.21 10.88
N LYS A 10 19.71 1.36 10.87
CA LYS A 10 20.35 2.69 10.84
C LYS A 10 20.15 3.39 9.50
N LEU A 11 20.17 2.63 8.39
CA LEU A 11 19.92 3.16 7.05
C LEU A 11 18.47 3.68 6.89
N VAL A 12 17.48 3.11 7.58
CA VAL A 12 16.08 3.61 7.56
C VAL A 12 16.03 5.11 7.87
N ASN A 13 16.63 5.53 8.98
CA ASN A 13 16.64 6.94 9.38
C ASN A 13 17.47 7.82 8.44
N PHE A 14 18.63 7.32 7.99
CA PHE A 14 19.49 8.04 7.06
C PHE A 14 18.80 8.27 5.72
N LEU A 15 18.22 7.24 5.13
CA LEU A 15 17.57 7.33 3.83
C LEU A 15 16.32 8.22 3.89
N SER A 16 15.54 8.12 4.97
CA SER A 16 14.40 9.00 5.18
C SER A 16 14.81 10.47 5.24
N ALA A 17 15.85 10.80 6.01
CA ALA A 17 16.37 12.16 6.10
C ALA A 17 16.94 12.67 4.76
N ALA A 18 17.61 11.80 4.00
CA ALA A 18 18.22 12.15 2.72
C ALA A 18 17.20 12.32 1.58
N LEU A 19 16.09 11.53 1.58
CA LEU A 19 15.09 11.51 0.53
C LEU A 19 13.90 12.45 0.80
N GLY A 20 13.76 12.92 2.05
CA GLY A 20 12.75 13.88 2.44
C GLY A 20 11.42 13.27 2.89
N ASP A 21 10.51 14.15 3.31
CA ASP A 21 9.27 13.78 4.01
C ASP A 21 8.26 13.02 3.15
N ASN A 22 8.41 13.06 1.83
CA ASN A 22 7.56 12.30 0.89
C ASN A 22 7.99 10.84 0.70
N CYS A 23 9.02 10.40 1.44
CA CYS A 23 9.60 9.07 1.30
C CYS A 23 9.54 8.30 2.62
N GLU A 24 8.74 7.25 2.68
CA GLU A 24 8.72 6.29 3.79
C GLU A 24 9.74 5.19 3.54
N ILE A 25 10.49 4.83 4.58
CA ILE A 25 11.43 3.71 4.57
C ILE A 25 11.00 2.73 5.65
N ALA A 26 10.79 1.47 5.29
CA ALA A 26 10.41 0.39 6.22
C ALA A 26 11.36 -0.80 6.10
N LEU A 27 11.77 -1.36 7.24
CA LEU A 27 12.58 -2.57 7.33
C LEU A 27 11.75 -3.68 7.97
N HIS A 28 11.58 -4.79 7.26
CA HIS A 28 10.97 -6.00 7.76
C HIS A 28 12.03 -7.04 8.18
N ASP A 29 11.77 -7.72 9.30
CA ASP A 29 12.54 -8.89 9.77
C ASP A 29 11.81 -10.17 9.35
N LEU A 30 12.32 -10.85 8.32
CA LEU A 30 11.74 -12.09 7.80
C LEU A 30 12.12 -13.33 8.62
N THR A 31 13.03 -13.18 9.59
CA THR A 31 13.43 -14.27 10.48
C THR A 31 12.51 -14.42 11.69
N SER A 32 11.73 -13.38 11.98
CA SER A 32 10.73 -13.41 13.04
C SER A 32 9.49 -14.21 12.62
N LYS A 33 8.74 -14.73 13.60
CA LYS A 33 7.52 -15.51 13.33
C LYS A 33 6.46 -14.70 12.57
N ASP A 34 6.36 -13.41 12.88
CA ASP A 34 5.33 -12.52 12.33
C ASP A 34 5.80 -11.73 11.11
N GLN A 35 7.09 -11.83 10.73
CA GLN A 35 7.70 -11.15 9.58
C GLN A 35 7.36 -9.65 9.54
N GLU A 36 7.48 -9.02 10.69
CA GLU A 36 6.98 -7.68 10.96
C GLU A 36 7.97 -6.57 10.62
N ILE A 37 7.47 -5.33 10.53
CA ILE A 37 8.28 -4.12 10.47
C ILE A 37 9.05 -3.98 11.79
N VAL A 38 10.38 -3.87 11.72
CA VAL A 38 11.27 -3.67 12.88
C VAL A 38 11.86 -2.27 12.95
N ALA A 39 11.83 -1.53 11.84
CA ALA A 39 12.16 -0.10 11.79
C ALA A 39 11.38 0.57 10.67
N ILE A 40 10.87 1.77 10.91
CA ILE A 40 10.14 2.57 9.93
C ILE A 40 10.39 4.06 10.18
N SER A 41 10.43 4.85 9.12
CA SER A 41 10.53 6.31 9.17
C SER A 41 9.58 6.94 8.15
N ASN A 42 9.04 8.13 8.46
CA ASN A 42 7.98 8.82 7.70
C ASN A 42 6.70 7.98 7.55
N ASN A 43 6.37 7.20 8.54
CA ASN A 43 5.24 6.28 8.58
C ASN A 43 3.84 6.93 8.39
N PRO A 44 3.59 8.25 8.59
CA PRO A 44 2.31 8.85 8.21
C PRO A 44 1.97 8.72 6.72
N ILE A 45 2.95 8.39 5.86
CA ILE A 45 2.73 8.18 4.42
C ILE A 45 1.86 6.95 4.16
N SER A 46 2.16 5.81 4.80
CA SER A 46 1.39 4.56 4.65
C SER A 46 0.41 4.31 5.80
N GLY A 47 0.60 4.97 6.93
CA GLY A 47 -0.14 4.71 8.18
C GLY A 47 0.31 3.44 8.91
N ARG A 48 1.42 2.78 8.49
CA ARG A 48 1.95 1.59 9.16
C ARG A 48 2.87 1.96 10.33
N GLU A 49 3.06 1.02 11.24
CA GLU A 49 3.90 1.15 12.43
C GLU A 49 4.83 -0.04 12.60
N VAL A 50 5.80 0.08 13.50
CA VAL A 50 6.60 -1.08 13.94
C VAL A 50 5.66 -2.16 14.46
N GLY A 51 5.89 -3.42 14.06
CA GLY A 51 5.02 -4.56 14.33
C GLY A 51 3.98 -4.83 13.25
N ALA A 52 3.81 -3.96 12.26
CA ALA A 52 2.94 -4.23 11.11
C ALA A 52 3.50 -5.39 10.26
N LYS A 53 2.60 -6.27 9.82
CA LYS A 53 2.95 -7.46 9.02
C LYS A 53 3.29 -7.09 7.59
N LEU A 54 3.79 -8.09 6.84
CA LEU A 54 3.98 -7.98 5.40
C LEU A 54 2.65 -7.73 4.68
N SER A 55 2.71 -6.95 3.62
CA SER A 55 1.60 -6.81 2.68
C SER A 55 1.40 -8.08 1.84
N ASN A 56 0.24 -8.21 1.21
CA ASN A 56 -0.05 -9.32 0.32
C ASN A 56 0.94 -9.40 -0.86
N LEU A 57 1.37 -8.25 -1.39
CA LEU A 57 2.34 -8.22 -2.49
C LEU A 57 3.73 -8.62 -2.02
N SER A 58 4.15 -8.18 -0.83
CA SER A 58 5.42 -8.60 -0.24
C SER A 58 5.46 -10.11 0.02
N LEU A 59 4.34 -10.69 0.49
CA LEU A 59 4.19 -12.14 0.64
C LEU A 59 4.27 -12.85 -0.72
N HIS A 60 3.58 -12.34 -1.74
CA HIS A 60 3.64 -12.88 -3.10
C HIS A 60 5.05 -12.91 -3.66
N TYR A 61 5.86 -11.85 -3.49
CA TYR A 61 7.26 -11.85 -3.92
C TYR A 61 8.11 -12.91 -3.24
N LEU A 62 7.81 -13.23 -1.96
CA LEU A 62 8.50 -14.30 -1.23
C LEU A 62 8.03 -15.69 -1.69
N GLU A 63 6.72 -15.88 -1.94
CA GLU A 63 6.13 -17.13 -2.42
C GLU A 63 6.63 -17.47 -3.82
N GLU A 64 6.66 -16.49 -4.74
CA GLU A 64 7.20 -16.63 -6.10
C GLU A 64 8.73 -16.68 -6.14
N LYS A 65 9.39 -16.57 -4.97
CA LYS A 65 10.84 -16.62 -4.82
C LYS A 65 11.60 -15.63 -5.73
N GLN A 66 11.01 -14.46 -5.99
CA GLN A 66 11.63 -13.45 -6.86
C GLN A 66 13.02 -13.02 -6.40
N TYR A 67 13.30 -13.17 -5.11
CA TYR A 67 14.61 -12.92 -4.53
C TYR A 67 15.72 -13.86 -5.04
N LEU A 68 15.41 -14.98 -5.68
CA LEU A 68 16.43 -15.87 -6.26
C LEU A 68 17.06 -15.23 -7.50
N ASP A 69 16.26 -14.59 -8.34
CA ASP A 69 16.67 -14.02 -9.61
C ASP A 69 17.05 -12.54 -9.50
N HIS A 70 16.53 -11.86 -8.48
CA HIS A 70 16.69 -10.42 -8.28
C HIS A 70 17.10 -10.07 -6.87
N ASP A 71 17.91 -9.02 -6.72
CA ASP A 71 18.25 -8.43 -5.42
C ASP A 71 17.18 -7.43 -4.96
N TYR A 72 16.39 -6.92 -5.90
CA TYR A 72 15.33 -5.94 -5.62
C TYR A 72 14.22 -5.99 -6.66
N VAL A 73 13.05 -5.50 -6.25
CA VAL A 73 11.90 -5.18 -7.11
C VAL A 73 11.63 -3.69 -6.99
N MET A 74 11.36 -3.00 -8.09
CA MET A 74 11.14 -1.56 -8.08
C MET A 74 10.07 -1.11 -9.08
N ASN A 75 9.63 0.16 -8.91
CA ASN A 75 8.62 0.79 -9.76
C ASN A 75 7.24 0.11 -9.75
N TYR A 76 6.88 -0.52 -8.64
CA TYR A 76 5.51 -0.97 -8.45
C TYR A 76 4.68 0.09 -7.70
N LYS A 77 3.37 0.05 -7.88
CA LYS A 77 2.43 0.95 -7.20
C LYS A 77 1.99 0.36 -5.87
N THR A 78 1.88 1.22 -4.88
CA THR A 78 1.28 0.86 -3.60
C THR A 78 0.33 1.96 -3.15
N VAL A 79 -0.69 1.61 -2.39
CA VAL A 79 -1.70 2.53 -1.87
C VAL A 79 -1.69 2.43 -0.36
N GLY A 80 -1.56 3.58 0.30
CA GLY A 80 -1.65 3.70 1.76
C GLY A 80 -3.10 3.63 2.26
N ASN A 81 -3.26 3.57 3.58
CA ASN A 81 -4.57 3.50 4.23
C ASN A 81 -5.47 4.71 3.92
N ASP A 82 -4.89 5.85 3.60
CA ASP A 82 -5.59 7.08 3.24
C ASP A 82 -5.81 7.25 1.72
N GLY A 83 -5.58 6.18 0.95
CA GLY A 83 -5.73 6.18 -0.50
C GLY A 83 -4.61 6.89 -1.26
N LYS A 84 -3.55 7.35 -0.59
CA LYS A 84 -2.40 7.97 -1.25
C LYS A 84 -1.66 6.97 -2.11
N LEU A 85 -1.44 7.37 -3.35
CA LEU A 85 -0.69 6.59 -4.31
C LEU A 85 0.81 6.79 -4.10
N MET A 86 1.53 5.69 -4.01
CA MET A 86 2.97 5.67 -3.87
C MET A 86 3.63 4.85 -4.96
N ARG A 87 4.84 5.24 -5.32
CA ARG A 87 5.77 4.41 -6.08
C ARG A 87 6.69 3.71 -5.12
N ALA A 88 6.78 2.40 -5.22
CA ALA A 88 7.50 1.58 -4.27
C ALA A 88 8.67 0.80 -4.88
N ALA A 89 9.61 0.44 -4.02
CA ALA A 89 10.72 -0.45 -4.29
C ALA A 89 11.03 -1.29 -3.05
N THR A 90 11.45 -2.53 -3.26
CA THR A 90 11.85 -3.46 -2.20
C THR A 90 13.20 -4.09 -2.52
N TYR A 91 14.13 -4.00 -1.58
CA TYR A 91 15.41 -4.68 -1.61
C TYR A 91 15.39 -5.90 -0.68
N PHE A 92 15.80 -7.07 -1.20
CA PHE A 92 15.89 -8.31 -0.45
C PHE A 92 17.26 -8.42 0.24
N ILE A 93 17.26 -8.45 1.55
CA ILE A 93 18.48 -8.59 2.35
C ILE A 93 18.79 -10.07 2.48
N LYS A 94 19.77 -10.51 1.71
CA LYS A 94 20.23 -11.92 1.65
C LYS A 94 21.41 -12.13 2.58
N GLU A 95 21.57 -13.34 3.08
CA GLU A 95 22.68 -13.77 3.91
C GLU A 95 23.25 -15.06 3.36
N GLU A 96 24.58 -15.18 3.31
CA GLU A 96 25.25 -16.36 2.79
C GLU A 96 24.84 -17.63 3.58
N GLY A 97 24.53 -18.69 2.87
CA GLY A 97 24.09 -19.97 3.47
C GLY A 97 22.60 -20.04 3.83
N ARG A 98 21.80 -19.00 3.52
CA ARG A 98 20.35 -19.02 3.66
C ARG A 98 19.65 -19.01 2.31
N GLU A 99 18.61 -19.83 2.18
CA GLU A 99 17.79 -19.87 0.97
C GLU A 99 16.87 -18.64 0.89
N MET A 100 16.29 -18.23 2.02
CA MET A 100 15.39 -17.08 2.09
C MET A 100 16.12 -15.82 2.56
N PRO A 101 15.72 -14.64 2.09
CA PRO A 101 16.24 -13.39 2.62
C PRO A 101 15.93 -13.26 4.11
N VAL A 102 16.82 -12.59 4.86
CA VAL A 102 16.66 -12.34 6.29
C VAL A 102 15.81 -11.10 6.57
N GLY A 103 15.67 -10.23 5.58
CA GLY A 103 14.87 -9.02 5.70
C GLY A 103 14.51 -8.41 4.35
N MET A 104 13.62 -7.42 4.40
CA MET A 104 13.24 -6.59 3.25
C MET A 104 13.31 -5.12 3.64
N LEU A 105 14.02 -4.32 2.84
CA LEU A 105 14.05 -2.87 2.96
C LEU A 105 13.15 -2.27 1.88
N CYS A 106 12.06 -1.64 2.30
CA CYS A 106 11.05 -1.07 1.42
C CYS A 106 11.16 0.46 1.40
N ILE A 107 11.04 1.04 0.22
CA ILE A 107 11.01 2.49 -0.03
C ILE A 107 9.69 2.82 -0.70
N ASN A 108 8.87 3.68 -0.09
CA ASN A 108 7.58 4.14 -0.60
C ASN A 108 7.62 5.64 -0.81
N VAL A 109 7.53 6.10 -2.04
CA VAL A 109 7.54 7.53 -2.40
C VAL A 109 6.12 7.96 -2.70
N ASN A 110 5.56 8.88 -1.90
CA ASN A 110 4.25 9.47 -2.18
C ASN A 110 4.31 10.29 -3.48
N ILE A 111 3.51 9.90 -4.45
CA ILE A 111 3.42 10.55 -5.77
C ILE A 111 2.05 11.17 -6.04
N SER A 112 1.14 11.18 -5.06
CA SER A 112 -0.24 11.66 -5.23
C SER A 112 -0.30 13.10 -5.73
N ASP A 113 0.52 13.99 -5.19
CA ASP A 113 0.56 15.40 -5.59
C ASP A 113 1.11 15.56 -7.02
N LEU A 114 2.09 14.75 -7.41
CA LEU A 114 2.65 14.75 -8.77
C LEU A 114 1.64 14.26 -9.78
N GLU A 115 0.86 13.23 -9.45
CA GLU A 115 -0.23 12.76 -10.32
C GLU A 115 -1.34 13.81 -10.45
N TYR A 116 -1.72 14.47 -9.36
CA TYR A 116 -2.68 15.56 -9.39
C TYR A 116 -2.19 16.72 -10.28
N LEU A 117 -0.95 17.18 -10.11
CA LEU A 117 -0.35 18.21 -10.95
C LEU A 117 -0.30 17.81 -12.41
N THR A 118 0.09 16.57 -12.69
CA THR A 118 0.14 16.03 -14.07
C THR A 118 -1.24 16.04 -14.71
N SER A 119 -2.27 15.61 -14.00
CA SER A 119 -3.66 15.63 -14.49
C SER A 119 -4.14 17.05 -14.72
N THR A 120 -3.79 17.98 -13.86
CA THR A 120 -4.14 19.40 -14.00
C THR A 120 -3.47 20.04 -15.20
N ILE A 121 -2.18 19.77 -15.41
CA ILE A 121 -1.44 20.24 -16.60
C ILE A 121 -2.08 19.71 -17.90
N LYS A 122 -2.41 18.40 -17.94
CA LYS A 122 -3.10 17.81 -19.08
C LYS A 122 -4.43 18.50 -19.40
N LYS A 123 -5.24 18.79 -18.36
CA LYS A 123 -6.50 19.51 -18.50
C LYS A 123 -6.30 20.94 -19.07
N ILE A 124 -5.31 21.68 -18.55
CA ILE A 124 -5.00 23.04 -19.02
C ILE A 124 -4.55 23.02 -20.47
N LEU A 125 -3.75 22.04 -20.87
CA LEU A 125 -3.26 21.89 -22.24
C LEU A 125 -4.30 21.32 -23.21
N GLY A 126 -5.48 20.92 -22.74
CA GLY A 126 -6.52 20.29 -23.56
C GLY A 126 -6.11 18.90 -24.07
N ILE A 127 -5.12 18.27 -23.45
CA ILE A 127 -4.70 16.91 -23.76
C ILE A 127 -5.78 15.98 -23.19
N LYS A 128 -6.53 15.32 -24.08
CA LYS A 128 -7.44 14.25 -23.68
C LYS A 128 -6.62 13.14 -23.06
N GLU A 129 -7.06 12.64 -21.91
CA GLU A 129 -6.52 11.40 -21.38
C GLU A 129 -6.81 10.32 -22.42
N GLU A 130 -5.80 9.92 -23.18
CA GLU A 130 -5.84 8.61 -23.82
C GLU A 130 -5.98 7.63 -22.67
N LYS A 131 -7.02 6.79 -22.72
CA LYS A 131 -7.29 5.75 -21.72
C LYS A 131 -6.13 4.75 -21.53
N ASP A 132 -5.05 4.95 -22.25
CA ASP A 132 -3.94 4.03 -22.47
C ASP A 132 -2.54 4.62 -22.26
N ILE A 133 -2.35 5.62 -21.40
CA ILE A 133 -1.14 5.62 -20.61
C ILE A 133 -1.46 4.79 -19.35
N GLU A 134 -1.89 3.57 -19.57
CA GLU A 134 -1.45 2.51 -18.74
C GLU A 134 0.09 2.61 -18.76
N PHE A 135 0.68 3.17 -17.74
CA PHE A 135 1.96 2.66 -17.32
C PHE A 135 1.74 1.16 -17.30
N LYS A 136 2.22 0.46 -18.30
CA LYS A 136 2.25 -1.00 -18.31
C LYS A 136 3.09 -1.38 -17.10
N MET A 137 2.43 -1.47 -15.98
CA MET A 137 2.98 -2.03 -14.78
C MET A 137 2.66 -3.50 -14.90
N ASP A 138 3.65 -4.25 -15.35
CA ASP A 138 3.62 -5.71 -15.27
C ASP A 138 3.54 -6.18 -13.81
N ASN A 139 3.52 -5.24 -12.86
CA ASN A 139 3.48 -5.51 -11.42
C ASN A 139 2.11 -5.21 -10.82
N PRO A 140 1.58 -6.09 -9.97
CA PRO A 140 0.33 -5.86 -9.24
C PRO A 140 0.44 -4.61 -8.34
N VAL A 141 -0.69 -3.97 -8.06
CA VAL A 141 -0.75 -2.87 -7.11
C VAL A 141 -0.73 -3.43 -5.69
N GLU A 142 0.24 -3.00 -4.90
CA GLU A 142 0.31 -3.34 -3.47
C GLU A 142 -0.64 -2.45 -2.68
N ILE A 143 -1.42 -3.03 -1.78
CA ILE A 143 -2.25 -2.30 -0.83
C ILE A 143 -1.64 -2.49 0.56
N LEU A 144 -1.25 -1.38 1.21
CA LEU A 144 -0.58 -1.40 2.51
C LEU A 144 -1.54 -1.41 3.70
N SER A 145 -2.81 -1.67 3.45
CA SER A 145 -3.86 -1.78 4.45
C SER A 145 -3.90 -3.18 5.11
N SER A 146 -4.63 -3.29 6.21
CA SER A 146 -4.91 -4.61 6.79
C SER A 146 -5.81 -5.43 5.86
N PRO A 147 -5.77 -6.77 5.90
CA PRO A 147 -6.66 -7.61 5.08
C PRO A 147 -8.14 -7.27 5.22
N LEU A 148 -8.58 -6.85 6.41
CA LEU A 148 -9.95 -6.39 6.67
C LEU A 148 -10.24 -5.05 5.99
N ASP A 149 -9.31 -4.14 6.04
CA ASP A 149 -9.38 -2.80 5.45
C ASP A 149 -9.47 -2.89 3.92
N GLU A 150 -8.62 -3.71 3.31
CA GLU A 150 -8.64 -4.01 1.87
C GLU A 150 -9.98 -4.61 1.42
N MET A 151 -10.51 -5.55 2.22
CA MET A 151 -11.81 -6.17 1.95
C MET A 151 -12.94 -5.14 1.99
N ILE A 152 -12.91 -4.23 2.97
CA ILE A 152 -13.92 -3.17 3.10
C ILE A 152 -13.83 -2.22 1.91
N ASP A 153 -12.64 -1.76 1.52
CA ASP A 153 -12.43 -0.88 0.37
C ASP A 153 -12.89 -1.51 -0.94
N MET A 154 -12.55 -2.77 -1.15
CA MET A 154 -13.00 -3.53 -2.31
C MET A 154 -14.53 -3.59 -2.38
N TYR A 155 -15.22 -3.88 -1.27
CA TYR A 155 -16.67 -3.96 -1.24
C TYR A 155 -17.34 -2.59 -1.39
N ILE A 156 -16.77 -1.53 -0.79
CA ILE A 156 -17.26 -0.16 -0.99
C ILE A 156 -17.15 0.20 -2.47
N LYS A 157 -16.01 -0.03 -3.10
CA LYS A 157 -15.79 0.26 -4.51
C LYS A 157 -16.75 -0.53 -5.42
N GLU A 158 -16.92 -1.82 -5.17
CA GLU A 158 -17.88 -2.66 -5.91
C GLU A 158 -19.31 -2.12 -5.78
N CYS A 159 -19.70 -1.67 -4.59
CA CYS A 159 -21.01 -1.06 -4.35
C CYS A 159 -21.17 0.25 -5.10
N LEU A 160 -20.18 1.14 -5.07
CA LEU A 160 -20.20 2.42 -5.77
C LEU A 160 -20.31 2.24 -7.29
N GLU A 161 -19.58 1.28 -7.87
CA GLU A 161 -19.67 0.94 -9.29
C GLU A 161 -21.09 0.44 -9.66
N LYS A 162 -21.69 -0.40 -8.81
CA LYS A 162 -23.10 -0.85 -9.00
C LYS A 162 -24.11 0.28 -8.88
N MET A 163 -23.81 1.31 -8.09
CA MET A 163 -24.64 2.52 -7.97
C MET A 163 -24.41 3.51 -9.12
N GLY A 164 -23.48 3.23 -10.04
CA GLY A 164 -23.18 4.06 -11.20
C GLY A 164 -22.18 5.20 -10.95
N PHE A 165 -21.48 5.17 -9.82
CA PHE A 165 -20.41 6.13 -9.55
C PHE A 165 -19.11 5.75 -10.29
N PRO A 166 -18.33 6.74 -10.75
CA PRO A 166 -17.03 6.47 -11.37
C PRO A 166 -16.03 5.92 -10.33
N SER A 167 -15.05 5.15 -10.79
CA SER A 167 -14.06 4.45 -9.93
C SER A 167 -13.21 5.38 -9.04
N TYR A 168 -13.15 6.68 -9.37
CA TYR A 168 -12.44 7.70 -8.58
C TYR A 168 -13.35 8.45 -7.58
N PHE A 169 -14.61 8.05 -7.44
CA PHE A 169 -15.53 8.69 -6.50
C PHE A 169 -15.18 8.33 -5.06
N LEU A 170 -15.10 9.35 -4.19
CA LEU A 170 -14.79 9.18 -2.77
C LEU A 170 -16.07 8.90 -1.97
N ALA A 171 -16.08 7.80 -1.21
CA ALA A 171 -17.23 7.37 -0.42
C ALA A 171 -17.66 8.41 0.66
N GLU A 172 -16.72 9.21 1.15
CA GLU A 172 -16.99 10.31 2.09
C GLU A 172 -17.98 11.36 1.55
N ARG A 173 -18.08 11.48 0.22
CA ARG A 173 -18.97 12.43 -0.47
C ARG A 173 -20.38 11.92 -0.68
N LEU A 174 -20.67 10.69 -0.29
CA LEU A 174 -21.99 10.11 -0.36
C LEU A 174 -22.96 10.84 0.58
N ASN A 175 -24.20 11.04 0.13
CA ASN A 175 -25.27 11.46 1.00
C ASN A 175 -25.72 10.33 1.94
N VAL A 176 -26.58 10.63 2.90
CA VAL A 176 -27.00 9.67 3.94
C VAL A 176 -27.67 8.43 3.34
N ASP A 177 -28.53 8.59 2.34
CA ASP A 177 -29.24 7.47 1.71
C ASP A 177 -28.29 6.55 0.93
N GLU A 178 -27.28 7.12 0.30
CA GLU A 178 -26.24 6.41 -0.42
C GLU A 178 -25.31 5.65 0.56
N LYS A 179 -24.91 6.28 1.67
CA LYS A 179 -24.16 5.61 2.74
C LYS A 179 -24.92 4.42 3.32
N ILE A 180 -26.24 4.56 3.51
CA ILE A 180 -27.09 3.44 3.96
C ILE A 180 -27.04 2.28 2.97
N LYS A 181 -27.06 2.54 1.65
CA LYS A 181 -26.95 1.49 0.63
C LYS A 181 -25.60 0.77 0.71
N VAL A 182 -24.51 1.51 0.88
CA VAL A 182 -23.18 0.92 1.05
C VAL A 182 -23.12 0.06 2.32
N VAL A 183 -23.63 0.55 3.45
CA VAL A 183 -23.66 -0.21 4.71
C VAL A 183 -24.46 -1.50 4.57
N LYS A 184 -25.62 -1.45 3.93
CA LYS A 184 -26.43 -2.66 3.65
C LYS A 184 -25.66 -3.65 2.79
N TYR A 185 -24.99 -3.18 1.75
CA TYR A 185 -24.17 -4.03 0.89
C TYR A 185 -23.05 -4.72 1.66
N LEU A 186 -22.33 -3.97 2.50
CA LEU A 186 -21.28 -4.51 3.38
C LEU A 186 -21.86 -5.55 4.38
N GLN A 187 -23.07 -5.32 4.88
CA GLN A 187 -23.76 -6.26 5.76
C GLN A 187 -24.10 -7.57 5.05
N GLU A 188 -24.59 -7.50 3.81
CA GLU A 188 -24.86 -8.68 2.96
C GLU A 188 -23.61 -9.49 2.67
N LYS A 189 -22.46 -8.81 2.47
CA LYS A 189 -21.15 -9.44 2.33
C LYS A 189 -20.59 -10.02 3.63
N GLY A 190 -21.26 -9.80 4.76
CA GLY A 190 -20.88 -10.35 6.07
C GLY A 190 -19.72 -9.57 6.74
N THR A 191 -19.36 -8.39 6.26
CA THR A 191 -18.26 -7.56 6.76
C THR A 191 -18.34 -7.33 8.27
N PHE A 192 -19.53 -7.02 8.80
CA PHE A 192 -19.73 -6.71 10.23
C PHE A 192 -19.62 -7.92 11.18
N LYS A 193 -19.43 -9.13 10.65
CA LYS A 193 -19.08 -10.31 11.46
C LYS A 193 -17.63 -10.30 11.93
N VAL A 194 -16.80 -9.46 11.32
CA VAL A 194 -15.39 -9.34 11.66
C VAL A 194 -15.18 -8.25 12.72
N LYS A 195 -14.44 -8.58 13.78
CA LYS A 195 -14.14 -7.62 14.86
C LYS A 195 -13.34 -6.43 14.30
N GLY A 196 -13.80 -5.20 14.61
CA GLY A 196 -13.16 -3.97 14.14
C GLY A 196 -13.77 -3.38 12.86
N ALA A 197 -14.55 -4.16 12.08
CA ALA A 197 -15.10 -3.70 10.81
C ALA A 197 -16.01 -2.47 10.92
N ILE A 198 -16.77 -2.34 12.01
CA ILE A 198 -17.69 -1.19 12.23
C ILE A 198 -16.90 0.11 12.29
N VAL A 199 -15.78 0.13 13.00
CA VAL A 199 -14.94 1.33 13.15
C VAL A 199 -14.33 1.71 11.80
N LEU A 200 -13.72 0.75 11.10
CA LEU A 200 -13.14 0.97 9.78
C LEU A 200 -14.14 1.47 8.74
N VAL A 201 -15.35 0.90 8.72
CA VAL A 201 -16.41 1.37 7.81
C VAL A 201 -16.87 2.79 8.16
N ALA A 202 -16.97 3.12 9.45
CA ALA A 202 -17.34 4.47 9.89
C ALA A 202 -16.28 5.52 9.55
N GLU A 203 -15.01 5.15 9.50
CA GLU A 203 -13.91 6.02 9.09
C GLU A 203 -13.89 6.28 7.57
N LYS A 204 -14.42 5.35 6.78
CA LYS A 204 -14.40 5.42 5.29
C LYS A 204 -15.67 6.01 4.67
N LEU A 205 -16.74 6.13 5.43
CA LEU A 205 -18.04 6.67 4.99
C LEU A 205 -18.34 8.02 5.63
#